data_dae1631f12cf9f10deb39dab379db984
#
_entry.id   dae1631f12cf9f10deb39dab379db984
#
_cell.length_a   1.000
_cell.length_b   1.000
_cell.length_c   1.000
_cell.angle_alpha   90.00
_cell.angle_beta   90.00
_cell.angle_gamma   90.00
#
_symmetry.space_group_name_H-M   'P 1'
#
loop_
_entity.id
_entity.type
_entity.pdbx_description
1 polymer ?
#
loop_
_entity_poly.entity_id
_entity_poly.type
_entity_poly.pdbx_seq_one_letter_code
_entity_poly.pdbx_strand_id
1 'polypeptide(L)'
;MKDLVSTPLPNIAGVPVILPEMTSLRMSDGVELAVRLWKGKSGLPVVLYLHGIEGHSQWFENTASVLNQKGITVYAPDRRGAGLNPRDRGNLSSYKTYLGDLEMIIRKLAFDFVGHPIVLIGNCWGAKAASVIAQKDYKPVASGEINLPIAGLALTSPAIFTKIDFGASTKMQIAYTSFLGGDNASHRKWPIPLEVNMFTDNPTFQGYLKRDPLRLTEATASFFVESYKLGKLAEKANANIEAPLLVLQGGSDQVVDVEKLQSWFAKARSQTKDLRIFPESYHSLDFDANWFKEYTHVLAEWILPDNLW
;
A
#
# COMPACT_ATOMS: atom_id res chain seq x y z
N MET A 1 15.93 22.72 -5.09
CA MET A 1 14.98 21.60 -5.34
C MET A 1 13.63 22.25 -5.53
N LYS A 2 12.89 21.92 -6.62
CA LYS A 2 11.49 22.36 -6.72
C LYS A 2 10.75 21.64 -5.60
N ASP A 3 10.07 22.41 -4.75
CA ASP A 3 9.19 21.85 -3.75
C ASP A 3 8.17 20.95 -4.45
N LEU A 4 8.11 19.68 -4.05
CA LEU A 4 7.13 18.73 -4.57
C LEU A 4 5.76 19.17 -4.04
N VAL A 5 4.98 19.81 -4.88
CA VAL A 5 3.62 20.25 -4.55
C VAL A 5 2.65 19.20 -5.09
N SER A 6 1.78 18.71 -4.23
CA SER A 6 0.72 17.77 -4.63
C SER A 6 -0.36 18.48 -5.45
N THR A 7 -0.82 17.83 -6.52
CA THR A 7 -2.04 18.26 -7.21
C THR A 7 -3.25 17.78 -6.40
N PRO A 8 -4.29 18.59 -6.18
CA PRO A 8 -5.49 18.14 -5.48
C PRO A 8 -6.09 16.90 -6.13
N LEU A 9 -6.40 15.89 -5.31
CA LEU A 9 -7.10 14.70 -5.76
C LEU A 9 -8.53 15.07 -6.17
N PRO A 10 -9.02 14.59 -7.31
CA PRO A 10 -10.44 14.76 -7.66
C PRO A 10 -11.35 14.13 -6.60
N ASN A 11 -12.37 14.85 -6.20
CA ASN A 11 -13.36 14.32 -5.27
C ASN A 11 -14.37 13.42 -5.97
N ILE A 12 -14.80 12.38 -5.30
CA ILE A 12 -15.91 11.53 -5.74
C ILE A 12 -17.23 12.14 -5.22
N ALA A 13 -18.21 12.27 -6.10
CA ALA A 13 -19.48 12.91 -5.79
C ALA A 13 -20.15 12.29 -4.55
N GLY A 14 -20.48 13.15 -3.58
CA GLY A 14 -21.12 12.76 -2.32
C GLY A 14 -20.15 12.19 -1.27
N VAL A 15 -18.85 12.26 -1.51
CA VAL A 15 -17.82 11.93 -0.51
C VAL A 15 -17.44 13.20 0.25
N PRO A 16 -17.38 13.17 1.59
CA PRO A 16 -16.90 14.31 2.36
C PRO A 16 -15.42 14.57 2.08
N VAL A 17 -15.02 15.81 1.98
CA VAL A 17 -13.62 16.19 1.89
C VAL A 17 -13.12 16.54 3.28
N ILE A 18 -12.36 15.62 3.88
CA ILE A 18 -11.68 15.85 5.15
C ILE A 18 -10.18 15.89 4.87
N LEU A 19 -9.60 17.08 4.99
CA LEU A 19 -8.17 17.24 4.73
C LEU A 19 -7.33 16.62 5.87
N PRO A 20 -6.21 15.95 5.54
CA PRO A 20 -5.30 15.41 6.53
C PRO A 20 -4.49 16.49 7.22
N GLU A 21 -4.08 16.23 8.45
CA GLU A 21 -2.93 16.89 9.04
C GLU A 21 -1.66 16.36 8.37
N MET A 22 -0.82 17.25 7.86
CA MET A 22 0.49 16.89 7.30
C MET A 22 1.52 16.85 8.40
N THR A 23 2.17 15.70 8.56
CA THR A 23 3.22 15.49 9.56
C THR A 23 4.38 14.71 8.96
N SER A 24 5.44 14.50 9.73
CA SER A 24 6.55 13.63 9.33
C SER A 24 6.91 12.66 10.45
N LEU A 25 7.55 11.57 10.05
CA LEU A 25 8.10 10.59 10.98
C LEU A 25 9.56 10.33 10.65
N ARG A 26 10.41 10.56 11.66
CA ARG A 26 11.85 10.32 11.55
C ARG A 26 12.18 8.84 11.77
N MET A 27 12.81 8.23 10.79
CA MET A 27 13.28 6.84 10.85
C MET A 27 14.59 6.72 11.63
N SER A 28 15.00 5.51 12.01
CA SER A 28 16.18 5.23 12.81
C SER A 28 17.49 5.73 12.17
N ASP A 29 17.54 5.80 10.85
CA ASP A 29 18.67 6.32 10.06
C ASP A 29 18.60 7.84 9.80
N GLY A 30 17.64 8.53 10.44
CA GLY A 30 17.43 9.96 10.31
C GLY A 30 16.65 10.43 9.09
N VAL A 31 16.19 9.51 8.22
CA VAL A 31 15.30 9.86 7.11
C VAL A 31 13.93 10.24 7.65
N GLU A 32 13.35 11.33 7.13
CA GLU A 32 11.99 11.72 7.44
C GLU A 32 11.03 11.25 6.36
N LEU A 33 9.94 10.63 6.77
CA LEU A 33 8.85 10.22 5.90
C LEU A 33 7.66 11.15 6.09
N ALA A 34 7.15 11.70 4.99
CA ALA A 34 5.92 12.47 5.00
C ALA A 34 4.73 11.56 5.32
N VAL A 35 3.80 12.07 6.12
CA VAL A 35 2.61 11.35 6.57
C VAL A 35 1.38 12.23 6.44
N ARG A 36 0.31 11.66 5.88
CA ARG A 36 -1.04 12.19 5.97
C ARG A 36 -1.77 11.53 7.13
N LEU A 37 -2.26 12.33 8.06
CA LEU A 37 -2.93 11.87 9.27
C LEU A 37 -4.36 12.44 9.34
N TRP A 38 -5.36 11.56 9.34
CA TRP A 38 -6.74 11.89 9.70
C TRP A 38 -7.00 11.40 11.10
N LYS A 39 -7.05 12.32 12.07
CA LYS A 39 -7.33 11.97 13.47
C LYS A 39 -8.79 11.60 13.66
N GLY A 40 -9.03 10.42 14.18
CA GLY A 40 -10.34 9.89 14.50
C GLY A 40 -10.73 10.06 15.97
N LYS A 41 -11.63 9.21 16.43
CA LYS A 41 -12.12 9.18 17.82
C LYS A 41 -11.32 8.20 18.67
N SER A 42 -11.20 8.50 19.96
CA SER A 42 -10.57 7.58 20.92
C SER A 42 -11.37 6.27 21.04
N GLY A 43 -10.64 5.15 21.22
CA GLY A 43 -11.22 3.81 21.36
C GLY A 43 -11.55 3.10 20.05
N LEU A 44 -11.48 3.78 18.90
CA LEU A 44 -11.71 3.16 17.59
C LEU A 44 -10.40 2.73 16.93
N PRO A 45 -10.44 1.81 15.95
CA PRO A 45 -9.24 1.32 15.27
C PRO A 45 -8.41 2.43 14.62
N VAL A 46 -7.10 2.17 14.52
CA VAL A 46 -6.14 2.98 13.77
C VAL A 46 -5.75 2.23 12.53
N VAL A 47 -5.96 2.82 11.38
CA VAL A 47 -5.57 2.29 10.07
C VAL A 47 -4.18 2.79 9.72
N LEU A 48 -3.28 1.85 9.36
CA LEU A 48 -2.02 2.14 8.67
C LEU A 48 -2.17 1.78 7.20
N TYR A 49 -2.17 2.78 6.32
CA TYR A 49 -2.30 2.58 4.87
C TYR A 49 -0.94 2.53 4.17
N LEU A 50 -0.73 1.49 3.35
CA LEU A 50 0.48 1.26 2.56
C LEU A 50 0.14 1.34 1.07
N HIS A 51 0.64 2.38 0.41
CA HIS A 51 0.31 2.70 -0.98
C HIS A 51 1.01 1.81 -2.04
N GLY A 52 0.51 1.85 -3.27
CA GLY A 52 1.00 1.11 -4.43
C GLY A 52 2.34 1.59 -4.98
N ILE A 53 2.81 0.90 -6.06
CA ILE A 53 4.13 1.15 -6.65
C ILE A 53 4.29 2.57 -7.19
N GLU A 54 3.33 3.06 -7.97
CA GLU A 54 3.34 4.39 -8.58
C GLU A 54 2.71 5.45 -7.67
N GLY A 55 1.85 5.01 -6.73
CA GLY A 55 1.04 5.88 -5.89
C GLY A 55 1.78 6.46 -4.69
N HIS A 56 1.03 7.20 -3.92
CA HIS A 56 1.43 7.82 -2.66
C HIS A 56 0.20 7.96 -1.76
N SER A 57 0.39 8.40 -0.53
CA SER A 57 -0.67 8.47 0.48
C SER A 57 -1.90 9.31 0.06
N GLN A 58 -1.72 10.31 -0.80
CA GLN A 58 -2.83 11.15 -1.26
C GLN A 58 -3.86 10.40 -2.10
N TRP A 59 -3.48 9.35 -2.83
CA TRP A 59 -4.44 8.57 -3.62
C TRP A 59 -5.54 7.94 -2.76
N PHE A 60 -5.32 7.84 -1.45
CA PHE A 60 -6.27 7.31 -0.48
C PHE A 60 -7.16 8.38 0.19
N GLU A 61 -7.04 9.67 -0.16
CA GLU A 61 -7.75 10.78 0.53
C GLU A 61 -9.27 10.63 0.56
N ASN A 62 -9.88 10.22 -0.55
CA ASN A 62 -11.32 10.00 -0.60
C ASN A 62 -11.76 8.88 0.37
N THR A 63 -11.08 7.75 0.34
CA THR A 63 -11.35 6.61 1.24
C THR A 63 -11.04 6.97 2.70
N ALA A 64 -9.92 7.64 2.96
CA ALA A 64 -9.57 8.10 4.30
C ALA A 64 -10.61 9.07 4.88
N SER A 65 -11.16 9.96 4.05
CA SER A 65 -12.23 10.88 4.46
C SER A 65 -13.50 10.13 4.90
N VAL A 66 -13.90 9.08 4.16
CA VAL A 66 -15.04 8.22 4.55
C VAL A 66 -14.78 7.48 5.86
N LEU A 67 -13.60 6.88 6.00
CA LEU A 67 -13.22 6.19 7.23
C LEU A 67 -13.17 7.15 8.43
N ASN A 68 -12.57 8.32 8.22
CA ASN A 68 -12.45 9.32 9.27
C ASN A 68 -13.80 9.92 9.69
N GLN A 69 -14.77 10.09 8.77
CA GLN A 69 -16.13 10.48 9.10
C GLN A 69 -16.80 9.49 10.08
N LYS A 70 -16.47 8.20 9.98
CA LYS A 70 -16.91 7.17 10.93
C LYS A 70 -16.09 7.18 12.24
N GLY A 71 -15.10 8.02 12.36
CA GLY A 71 -14.27 8.19 13.55
C GLY A 71 -12.97 7.36 13.55
N ILE A 72 -12.66 6.65 12.47
CA ILE A 72 -11.44 5.87 12.34
C ILE A 72 -10.25 6.82 12.15
N THR A 73 -9.16 6.59 12.88
CA THR A 73 -7.88 7.27 12.62
C THR A 73 -7.21 6.63 11.41
N VAL A 74 -6.77 7.44 10.44
CA VAL A 74 -6.03 6.94 9.27
C VAL A 74 -4.63 7.57 9.26
N TYR A 75 -3.63 6.72 9.24
CA TYR A 75 -2.21 7.06 9.17
C TYR A 75 -1.64 6.57 7.85
N ALA A 76 -1.32 7.48 6.95
CA ALA A 76 -0.89 7.15 5.59
C ALA A 76 0.50 7.77 5.30
N PRO A 77 1.59 7.02 5.53
CA PRO A 77 2.94 7.46 5.19
C PRO A 77 3.19 7.32 3.69
N ASP A 78 3.96 8.23 3.14
CA ASP A 78 4.65 8.00 1.88
C ASP A 78 5.91 7.15 2.15
N ARG A 79 6.08 6.02 1.43
CA ARG A 79 7.30 5.21 1.58
C ARG A 79 8.54 5.97 1.11
N ARG A 80 9.71 5.51 1.48
CA ARG A 80 10.97 6.04 0.95
C ARG A 80 10.94 6.08 -0.58
N GLY A 81 11.44 7.15 -1.15
CA GLY A 81 11.52 7.34 -2.59
C GLY A 81 10.19 7.51 -3.32
N ALA A 82 9.09 7.78 -2.60
CA ALA A 82 7.77 8.03 -3.19
C ALA A 82 7.08 9.25 -2.58
N GLY A 83 6.01 9.70 -3.23
CA GLY A 83 5.15 10.77 -2.75
C GLY A 83 5.91 12.06 -2.47
N LEU A 84 5.71 12.65 -1.31
CA LEU A 84 6.37 13.89 -0.87
C LEU A 84 7.81 13.67 -0.37
N ASN A 85 8.31 12.43 -0.32
CA ASN A 85 9.69 12.16 0.06
C ASN A 85 10.63 12.42 -1.13
N PRO A 86 11.45 13.48 -1.11
CA PRO A 86 12.21 13.91 -2.29
C PRO A 86 13.46 13.07 -2.55
N ARG A 87 13.98 12.38 -1.51
CA ARG A 87 15.21 11.58 -1.62
C ARG A 87 14.97 10.28 -2.37
N ASP A 88 15.92 9.93 -3.22
CA ASP A 88 16.00 8.63 -3.89
C ASP A 88 14.71 8.19 -4.58
N ARG A 89 14.04 9.12 -5.26
CA ARG A 89 12.76 8.85 -5.92
C ARG A 89 12.84 7.64 -6.86
N GLY A 90 11.93 6.70 -6.63
CA GLY A 90 11.85 5.44 -7.37
C GLY A 90 12.87 4.39 -6.93
N ASN A 91 13.63 4.63 -5.86
CA ASN A 91 14.58 3.65 -5.33
C ASN A 91 13.99 2.86 -4.15
N LEU A 92 14.45 1.62 -4.03
CA LEU A 92 14.30 0.76 -2.86
C LEU A 92 15.65 0.06 -2.66
N SER A 93 16.44 0.54 -1.70
CA SER A 93 17.77 0.00 -1.43
C SER A 93 17.71 -1.42 -0.90
N SER A 94 16.70 -1.73 -0.07
CA SER A 94 16.40 -3.07 0.44
C SER A 94 14.95 -3.17 0.89
N TYR A 95 14.29 -4.28 0.58
CA TYR A 95 12.98 -4.58 1.15
C TYR A 95 13.01 -4.69 2.68
N LYS A 96 14.16 -5.10 3.25
CA LYS A 96 14.33 -5.16 4.71
C LYS A 96 14.29 -3.77 5.35
N THR A 97 14.92 -2.77 4.72
CA THR A 97 14.84 -1.38 5.19
C THR A 97 13.38 -0.90 5.20
N TYR A 98 12.62 -1.20 4.15
CA TYR A 98 11.20 -0.86 4.09
C TYR A 98 10.36 -1.56 5.17
N LEU A 99 10.60 -2.87 5.39
CA LEU A 99 9.93 -3.59 6.50
C LEU A 99 10.32 -3.00 7.86
N GLY A 100 11.58 -2.65 8.08
CA GLY A 100 12.03 -1.98 9.31
C GLY A 100 11.37 -0.62 9.55
N ASP A 101 11.15 0.17 8.48
CA ASP A 101 10.37 1.40 8.59
C ASP A 101 8.94 1.13 9.05
N LEU A 102 8.28 0.12 8.47
CA LEU A 102 6.92 -0.26 8.85
C LEU A 102 6.84 -0.78 10.29
N GLU A 103 7.81 -1.58 10.73
CA GLU A 103 7.90 -2.01 12.13
C GLU A 103 7.95 -0.82 13.09
N MET A 104 8.80 0.15 12.78
CA MET A 104 8.93 1.36 13.58
C MET A 104 7.62 2.16 13.62
N ILE A 105 6.95 2.31 12.46
CA ILE A 105 5.66 2.99 12.38
C ILE A 105 4.60 2.24 13.21
N ILE A 106 4.48 0.93 13.08
CA ILE A 106 3.49 0.13 13.82
C ILE A 106 3.72 0.25 15.33
N ARG A 107 4.98 0.18 15.79
CA ARG A 107 5.33 0.36 17.22
C ARG A 107 4.99 1.75 17.73
N LYS A 108 5.26 2.78 16.90
CA LYS A 108 4.87 4.15 17.24
C LYS A 108 3.35 4.28 17.35
N LEU A 109 2.60 3.71 16.43
CA LEU A 109 1.13 3.72 16.50
C LEU A 109 0.63 2.98 17.76
N ALA A 110 1.21 1.84 18.09
CA ALA A 110 0.87 1.11 19.32
C ALA A 110 1.17 1.92 20.60
N PHE A 111 2.22 2.71 20.57
CA PHE A 111 2.58 3.60 21.70
C PHE A 111 1.66 4.83 21.76
N ASP A 112 1.40 5.48 20.62
CA ASP A 112 0.59 6.71 20.59
C ASP A 112 -0.91 6.43 20.80
N PHE A 113 -1.38 5.24 20.42
CA PHE A 113 -2.79 4.82 20.45
C PHE A 113 -2.97 3.56 21.31
N VAL A 114 -2.53 3.64 22.57
CA VAL A 114 -2.63 2.50 23.50
C VAL A 114 -4.07 2.00 23.60
N GLY A 115 -4.27 0.70 23.42
CA GLY A 115 -5.58 0.05 23.50
C GLY A 115 -6.44 0.17 22.23
N HIS A 116 -5.92 0.83 21.17
CA HIS A 116 -6.61 0.87 19.89
C HIS A 116 -6.15 -0.27 18.98
N PRO A 117 -7.05 -1.01 18.33
CA PRO A 117 -6.67 -2.00 17.32
C PRO A 117 -5.94 -1.33 16.15
N ILE A 118 -4.81 -1.90 15.72
CA ILE A 118 -4.08 -1.44 14.53
C ILE A 118 -4.44 -2.33 13.37
N VAL A 119 -5.03 -1.73 12.33
CA VAL A 119 -5.42 -2.40 11.09
C VAL A 119 -4.49 -1.96 9.96
N LEU A 120 -3.87 -2.92 9.28
CA LEU A 120 -3.09 -2.64 8.08
C LEU A 120 -3.99 -2.64 6.86
N ILE A 121 -3.85 -1.62 6.00
CA ILE A 121 -4.41 -1.63 4.64
C ILE A 121 -3.24 -1.63 3.65
N GLY A 122 -3.09 -2.71 2.90
CA GLY A 122 -2.09 -2.81 1.84
C GLY A 122 -2.72 -2.66 0.46
N ASN A 123 -2.42 -1.56 -0.26
CA ASN A 123 -2.91 -1.32 -1.60
C ASN A 123 -1.88 -1.73 -2.65
N CYS A 124 -2.29 -2.44 -3.70
CA CYS A 124 -1.45 -2.78 -4.84
C CYS A 124 -0.11 -3.40 -4.41
N TRP A 125 1.00 -2.75 -4.70
CA TRP A 125 2.34 -3.15 -4.30
C TRP A 125 2.54 -3.13 -2.76
N GLY A 126 1.89 -2.19 -2.05
CA GLY A 126 1.92 -2.11 -0.58
C GLY A 126 1.37 -3.36 0.10
N ALA A 127 0.49 -4.09 -0.57
CA ALA A 127 -0.02 -5.37 -0.12
C ALA A 127 1.07 -6.44 0.10
N LYS A 128 2.18 -6.38 -0.64
CA LYS A 128 3.31 -7.31 -0.44
C LYS A 128 3.91 -7.17 0.95
N ALA A 129 4.22 -5.94 1.34
CA ALA A 129 4.79 -5.67 2.66
C ALA A 129 3.77 -5.91 3.78
N ALA A 130 2.51 -5.49 3.58
CA ALA A 130 1.43 -5.72 4.53
C ALA A 130 1.23 -7.22 4.81
N SER A 131 1.22 -8.06 3.77
CA SER A 131 1.08 -9.52 3.91
C SER A 131 2.27 -10.15 4.63
N VAL A 132 3.50 -9.67 4.37
CA VAL A 132 4.70 -10.22 5.01
C VAL A 132 4.73 -9.87 6.49
N ILE A 133 4.43 -8.62 6.84
CA ILE A 133 4.54 -8.12 8.22
C ILE A 133 3.39 -8.60 9.12
N ALA A 134 2.25 -8.98 8.53
CA ALA A 134 1.08 -9.48 9.25
C ALA A 134 1.13 -10.99 9.56
N GLN A 135 2.21 -11.69 9.21
CA GLN A 135 2.38 -13.08 9.57
C GLN A 135 2.59 -13.24 11.09
N LYS A 136 1.98 -14.24 11.69
CA LYS A 136 2.13 -14.55 13.12
C LYS A 136 3.58 -14.82 13.52
N ASP A 137 4.31 -15.50 12.66
CA ASP A 137 5.73 -15.86 12.85
C ASP A 137 6.70 -14.87 12.21
N TYR A 138 6.21 -13.67 11.89
CA TYR A 138 7.05 -12.60 11.35
C TYR A 138 8.21 -12.32 12.30
N LYS A 139 9.42 -12.34 11.73
CA LYS A 139 10.65 -11.99 12.47
C LYS A 139 11.05 -10.57 12.13
N PRO A 140 10.90 -9.62 13.05
CA PRO A 140 11.28 -8.25 12.82
C PRO A 140 12.73 -8.10 12.38
N VAL A 141 12.98 -7.22 11.42
CA VAL A 141 14.32 -6.95 10.89
C VAL A 141 15.06 -5.90 11.71
N ALA A 142 14.34 -5.03 12.41
CA ALA A 142 14.90 -3.93 13.20
C ALA A 142 14.95 -4.19 14.71
N SER A 143 14.13 -5.09 15.24
CA SER A 143 14.06 -5.39 16.68
C SER A 143 13.91 -6.89 16.92
N GLY A 144 14.44 -7.39 18.01
CA GLY A 144 14.31 -8.81 18.40
C GLY A 144 12.93 -9.23 18.94
N GLU A 145 11.95 -8.34 19.03
CA GLU A 145 10.60 -8.67 19.49
C GLU A 145 9.77 -9.32 18.36
N ILE A 146 9.04 -10.37 18.72
CA ILE A 146 8.44 -11.30 17.74
C ILE A 146 7.05 -10.88 17.27
N ASN A 147 6.30 -10.10 18.05
CA ASN A 147 4.90 -9.79 17.71
C ASN A 147 4.67 -8.29 17.53
N LEU A 148 4.22 -7.92 16.33
CA LEU A 148 3.65 -6.60 16.08
C LEU A 148 2.15 -6.64 16.39
N PRO A 149 1.59 -5.62 17.04
CA PRO A 149 0.18 -5.59 17.45
C PRO A 149 -0.74 -5.26 16.27
N ILE A 150 -0.80 -6.18 15.29
CA ILE A 150 -1.65 -6.05 14.11
C ILE A 150 -2.95 -6.80 14.39
N ALA A 151 -4.05 -6.07 14.49
CA ALA A 151 -5.36 -6.59 14.78
C ALA A 151 -6.06 -7.14 13.52
N GLY A 152 -5.80 -6.59 12.34
CA GLY A 152 -6.40 -7.02 11.09
C GLY A 152 -5.61 -6.59 9.86
N LEU A 153 -5.83 -7.30 8.75
CA LEU A 153 -5.20 -7.03 7.45
C LEU A 153 -6.26 -6.89 6.37
N ALA A 154 -6.36 -5.71 5.76
CA ALA A 154 -7.14 -5.48 4.54
C ALA A 154 -6.19 -5.30 3.35
N LEU A 155 -6.48 -5.95 2.25
CA LEU A 155 -5.71 -5.87 1.01
C LEU A 155 -6.63 -5.35 -0.11
N THR A 156 -6.26 -4.24 -0.74
CA THR A 156 -7.02 -3.65 -1.84
C THR A 156 -6.24 -3.80 -3.15
N SER A 157 -6.82 -4.48 -4.12
CA SER A 157 -6.18 -4.83 -5.41
C SER A 157 -4.74 -5.32 -5.25
N PRO A 158 -4.50 -6.36 -4.41
CA PRO A 158 -3.15 -6.72 -3.96
C PRO A 158 -2.29 -7.29 -5.09
N ALA A 159 -1.27 -6.53 -5.52
CA ALA A 159 -0.33 -6.93 -6.57
C ALA A 159 0.72 -7.95 -6.08
N ILE A 160 0.28 -8.98 -5.34
CA ILE A 160 1.11 -10.14 -4.97
C ILE A 160 1.42 -10.96 -6.21
N PHE A 161 0.40 -11.21 -7.03
CA PHE A 161 0.52 -11.86 -8.34
C PHE A 161 0.09 -10.87 -9.42
N THR A 162 0.95 -10.63 -10.40
CA THR A 162 0.68 -9.66 -11.47
C THR A 162 0.65 -10.33 -12.84
N LYS A 163 -0.24 -9.86 -13.72
CA LYS A 163 -0.27 -10.19 -15.14
C LYS A 163 0.82 -9.46 -15.91
N ILE A 164 1.23 -8.30 -15.37
CA ILE A 164 2.20 -7.40 -15.99
C ILE A 164 3.60 -7.75 -15.50
N ASP A 165 4.53 -7.90 -16.44
CA ASP A 165 5.93 -8.22 -16.16
C ASP A 165 6.84 -7.73 -17.29
N PHE A 166 8.12 -7.59 -17.00
CA PHE A 166 9.12 -7.27 -18.01
C PHE A 166 9.44 -8.49 -18.88
N GLY A 167 9.75 -8.23 -20.15
CA GLY A 167 10.36 -9.23 -21.02
C GLY A 167 11.71 -9.74 -20.50
N ALA A 168 12.12 -10.93 -20.93
CA ALA A 168 13.33 -11.60 -20.43
C ALA A 168 14.60 -10.75 -20.57
N SER A 169 14.77 -10.04 -21.69
CA SER A 169 15.93 -9.17 -21.93
C SER A 169 16.01 -8.01 -20.95
N THR A 170 14.85 -7.38 -20.66
CA THR A 170 14.78 -6.26 -19.67
C THR A 170 15.07 -6.78 -18.27
N LYS A 171 14.54 -7.94 -17.89
CA LYS A 171 14.84 -8.58 -16.59
C LYS A 171 16.34 -8.83 -16.42
N MET A 172 17.00 -9.33 -17.47
CA MET A 172 18.46 -9.53 -17.44
C MET A 172 19.23 -8.22 -17.28
N GLN A 173 18.82 -7.16 -18.00
CA GLN A 173 19.44 -5.85 -17.85
C GLN A 173 19.26 -5.26 -16.44
N ILE A 174 18.07 -5.36 -15.87
CA ILE A 174 17.79 -4.93 -14.50
C ILE A 174 18.68 -5.70 -13.51
N ALA A 175 18.71 -7.02 -13.61
CA ALA A 175 19.52 -7.84 -12.73
C ALA A 175 21.03 -7.51 -12.87
N TYR A 176 21.55 -7.44 -14.09
CA TYR A 176 22.94 -7.05 -14.34
C TYR A 176 23.28 -5.69 -13.74
N THR A 177 22.42 -4.69 -13.97
CA THR A 177 22.63 -3.33 -13.44
C THR A 177 22.59 -3.30 -11.92
N SER A 178 21.67 -4.06 -11.31
CA SER A 178 21.55 -4.10 -9.85
C SER A 178 22.77 -4.74 -9.17
N PHE A 179 23.37 -5.78 -9.77
CA PHE A 179 24.43 -6.55 -9.13
C PHE A 179 25.85 -6.16 -9.55
N LEU A 180 26.04 -5.68 -10.79
CA LEU A 180 27.37 -5.47 -11.37
C LEU A 180 27.62 -4.02 -11.82
N GLY A 181 26.58 -3.18 -11.80
CA GLY A 181 26.66 -1.83 -12.40
C GLY A 181 27.36 -0.77 -11.57
N GLY A 182 27.80 -1.06 -10.36
CA GLY A 182 28.37 -0.07 -9.45
C GLY A 182 27.37 1.03 -9.02
N ASP A 183 27.81 1.99 -8.22
CA ASP A 183 26.93 3.01 -7.62
C ASP A 183 26.13 3.82 -8.66
N ASN A 184 26.76 4.27 -9.73
CA ASN A 184 26.07 5.07 -10.75
C ASN A 184 25.05 4.26 -11.55
N ALA A 185 25.30 2.99 -11.80
CA ALA A 185 24.39 2.14 -12.58
C ALA A 185 23.22 1.62 -11.73
N SER A 186 23.38 1.50 -10.41
CA SER A 186 22.30 1.12 -9.49
C SER A 186 21.16 2.15 -9.45
N HIS A 187 21.45 3.40 -9.81
CA HIS A 187 20.47 4.48 -9.91
C HIS A 187 19.81 4.62 -11.28
N ARG A 188 20.23 3.85 -12.30
CA ARG A 188 19.54 3.82 -13.58
C ARG A 188 18.10 3.36 -13.39
N LYS A 189 17.17 4.06 -14.00
CA LYS A 189 15.74 3.81 -13.89
C LYS A 189 15.18 3.15 -15.14
N TRP A 190 14.14 2.36 -14.94
CA TRP A 190 13.30 1.75 -15.96
C TRP A 190 11.86 2.20 -15.77
N PRO A 191 11.11 2.40 -16.87
CA PRO A 191 9.69 2.70 -16.75
C PRO A 191 8.98 1.57 -16.02
N ILE A 192 8.04 1.93 -15.14
CA ILE A 192 7.11 0.98 -14.54
C ILE A 192 6.10 0.62 -15.64
N PRO A 193 5.89 -0.67 -15.96
CA PRO A 193 5.11 -1.09 -17.11
C PRO A 193 3.60 -1.04 -16.84
N LEU A 194 3.10 0.08 -16.31
CA LEU A 194 1.69 0.32 -16.00
C LEU A 194 1.16 1.53 -16.77
N GLU A 195 0.02 1.36 -17.41
CA GLU A 195 -0.67 2.42 -18.12
C GLU A 195 -1.82 2.99 -17.27
N VAL A 196 -2.15 4.26 -17.48
CA VAL A 196 -3.17 4.98 -16.69
C VAL A 196 -4.55 4.30 -16.77
N ASN A 197 -4.91 3.79 -17.95
CA ASN A 197 -6.17 3.08 -18.20
C ASN A 197 -6.28 1.74 -17.44
N MET A 198 -5.18 1.17 -16.96
CA MET A 198 -5.22 -0.04 -16.12
C MET A 198 -5.70 0.27 -14.71
N PHE A 199 -5.52 1.51 -14.23
CA PHE A 199 -5.92 1.91 -12.88
C PHE A 199 -7.42 2.17 -12.77
N THR A 200 -8.00 2.84 -13.78
CA THR A 200 -9.41 3.25 -13.76
C THR A 200 -9.89 3.60 -15.18
N ASP A 201 -11.17 3.42 -15.45
CA ASP A 201 -11.84 3.92 -16.65
C ASP A 201 -12.36 5.36 -16.48
N ASN A 202 -12.36 5.90 -15.27
CA ASN A 202 -12.86 7.23 -14.98
C ASN A 202 -11.94 8.31 -15.59
N PRO A 203 -12.41 9.10 -16.57
CA PRO A 203 -11.57 10.08 -17.29
C PRO A 203 -11.04 11.19 -16.38
N THR A 204 -11.76 11.55 -15.33
CA THR A 204 -11.32 12.56 -14.36
C THR A 204 -10.08 12.09 -13.60
N PHE A 205 -10.10 10.84 -13.10
CA PHE A 205 -8.94 10.26 -12.42
C PHE A 205 -7.82 9.91 -13.39
N GLN A 206 -8.11 9.48 -14.61
CA GLN A 206 -7.07 9.34 -15.65
C GLN A 206 -6.37 10.67 -15.92
N GLY A 207 -7.13 11.77 -16.02
CA GLY A 207 -6.58 13.11 -16.17
C GLY A 207 -5.73 13.55 -14.98
N TYR A 208 -6.12 13.19 -13.76
CA TYR A 208 -5.32 13.42 -12.55
C TYR A 208 -4.01 12.63 -12.60
N LEU A 209 -4.07 11.31 -12.81
CA LEU A 209 -2.91 10.42 -12.86
C LEU A 209 -1.85 10.86 -13.88
N LYS A 210 -2.28 11.39 -15.03
CA LYS A 210 -1.37 11.90 -16.07
C LYS A 210 -0.63 13.17 -15.65
N ARG A 211 -1.19 13.97 -14.74
CA ARG A 211 -0.64 15.27 -14.30
C ARG A 211 -0.08 15.25 -12.88
N ASP A 212 -0.23 14.13 -12.16
CA ASP A 212 0.22 14.00 -10.78
C ASP A 212 1.76 14.02 -10.70
N PRO A 213 2.37 15.07 -10.13
CA PRO A 213 3.83 15.20 -10.06
C PRO A 213 4.45 14.25 -9.02
N LEU A 214 3.62 13.69 -8.13
CA LEU A 214 4.08 12.75 -7.10
C LEU A 214 4.04 11.31 -7.58
N ARG A 215 3.35 11.02 -8.68
CA ARG A 215 3.30 9.69 -9.28
C ARG A 215 4.69 9.24 -9.70
N LEU A 216 5.05 7.99 -9.42
CA LEU A 216 6.27 7.36 -9.91
C LEU A 216 5.97 6.60 -11.20
N THR A 217 6.55 7.04 -12.30
CA THR A 217 6.44 6.36 -13.61
C THR A 217 7.66 5.51 -13.93
N GLU A 218 8.71 5.62 -13.12
CA GLU A 218 9.96 4.87 -13.29
C GLU A 218 10.57 4.52 -11.93
N ALA A 219 11.32 3.41 -11.89
CA ALA A 219 12.01 2.95 -10.69
C ALA A 219 13.40 2.39 -11.03
N THR A 220 14.26 2.31 -10.02
CA THR A 220 15.65 1.83 -10.17
C THR A 220 15.70 0.31 -10.34
N ALA A 221 16.82 -0.20 -10.84
CA ALA A 221 17.08 -1.64 -10.90
C ALA A 221 16.98 -2.28 -9.51
N SER A 222 17.55 -1.63 -8.49
CA SER A 222 17.45 -2.07 -7.09
C SER A 222 16.00 -2.22 -6.65
N PHE A 223 15.14 -1.24 -6.97
CA PHE A 223 13.73 -1.34 -6.65
C PHE A 223 13.08 -2.62 -7.20
N PHE A 224 13.29 -2.92 -8.48
CA PHE A 224 12.66 -4.09 -9.09
C PHE A 224 13.17 -5.40 -8.51
N VAL A 225 14.48 -5.51 -8.23
CA VAL A 225 15.08 -6.70 -7.60
C VAL A 225 14.55 -6.89 -6.18
N GLU A 226 14.52 -5.83 -5.38
CA GLU A 226 14.02 -5.90 -4.00
C GLU A 226 12.50 -6.11 -3.96
N SER A 227 11.75 -5.53 -4.90
CA SER A 227 10.31 -5.79 -5.09
C SER A 227 10.03 -7.25 -5.44
N TYR A 228 10.86 -7.88 -6.28
CA TYR A 228 10.75 -9.30 -6.60
C TYR A 228 10.98 -10.17 -5.35
N LYS A 229 12.03 -9.88 -4.56
CA LYS A 229 12.32 -10.60 -3.31
C LYS A 229 11.14 -10.50 -2.32
N LEU A 230 10.63 -9.28 -2.12
CA LEU A 230 9.47 -9.03 -1.27
C LEU A 230 8.22 -9.76 -1.78
N GLY A 231 8.01 -9.79 -3.11
CA GLY A 231 6.93 -10.53 -3.75
C GLY A 231 6.98 -12.02 -3.44
N LYS A 232 8.19 -12.63 -3.51
CA LYS A 232 8.37 -14.06 -3.18
C LYS A 232 8.08 -14.40 -1.71
N LEU A 233 8.26 -13.45 -0.81
CA LEU A 233 7.85 -13.60 0.59
C LEU A 233 6.31 -13.47 0.71
N ALA A 234 5.71 -12.49 0.04
CA ALA A 234 4.27 -12.26 0.08
C ALA A 234 3.46 -13.44 -0.54
N GLU A 235 3.98 -14.07 -1.60
CA GLU A 235 3.38 -15.28 -2.20
C GLU A 235 3.18 -16.42 -1.19
N LYS A 236 4.04 -16.49 -0.16
CA LYS A 236 4.02 -17.54 0.88
C LYS A 236 3.36 -17.09 2.18
N ALA A 237 3.09 -15.79 2.32
CA ALA A 237 2.67 -15.21 3.59
C ALA A 237 1.30 -15.73 4.07
N ASN A 238 0.41 -16.11 3.16
CA ASN A 238 -0.92 -16.61 3.48
C ASN A 238 -0.94 -17.78 4.47
N ALA A 239 0.08 -18.64 4.43
CA ALA A 239 0.19 -19.79 5.32
C ALA A 239 0.34 -19.42 6.82
N ASN A 240 0.73 -18.17 7.11
CA ASN A 240 1.02 -17.70 8.47
C ASN A 240 0.25 -16.42 8.85
N ILE A 241 -0.67 -15.95 8.02
CA ILE A 241 -1.60 -14.86 8.37
C ILE A 241 -2.74 -15.46 9.18
N GLU A 242 -2.77 -15.20 10.49
CA GLU A 242 -3.84 -15.63 11.40
C GLU A 242 -4.80 -14.49 11.74
N ALA A 243 -4.37 -13.23 11.63
CA ALA A 243 -5.23 -12.07 11.83
C ALA A 243 -6.43 -12.08 10.87
N PRO A 244 -7.57 -11.47 11.23
CA PRO A 244 -8.68 -11.23 10.32
C PRO A 244 -8.18 -10.66 8.98
N LEU A 245 -8.67 -11.22 7.86
CA LEU A 245 -8.20 -10.90 6.51
C LEU A 245 -9.36 -10.50 5.61
N LEU A 246 -9.31 -9.27 5.10
CA LEU A 246 -10.19 -8.80 4.04
C LEU A 246 -9.41 -8.63 2.75
N VAL A 247 -9.96 -9.09 1.62
CA VAL A 247 -9.42 -8.82 0.29
C VAL A 247 -10.50 -8.17 -0.57
N LEU A 248 -10.21 -6.99 -1.11
CA LEU A 248 -11.08 -6.22 -1.99
C LEU A 248 -10.42 -6.10 -3.36
N GLN A 249 -11.08 -6.60 -4.41
CA GLN A 249 -10.48 -6.77 -5.72
C GLN A 249 -11.40 -6.32 -6.86
N GLY A 250 -10.87 -5.55 -7.81
CA GLY A 250 -11.58 -5.23 -9.05
C GLY A 250 -11.65 -6.46 -9.98
N GLY A 251 -12.85 -6.76 -10.51
CA GLY A 251 -13.05 -7.89 -11.42
C GLY A 251 -12.46 -7.65 -12.82
N SER A 252 -12.41 -6.40 -13.26
CA SER A 252 -11.81 -5.96 -14.53
C SER A 252 -10.35 -5.51 -14.39
N ASP A 253 -9.71 -5.84 -13.28
CA ASP A 253 -8.30 -5.51 -13.00
C ASP A 253 -7.36 -6.15 -14.04
N GLN A 254 -6.59 -5.31 -14.71
CA GLN A 254 -5.61 -5.72 -15.73
C GLN A 254 -4.21 -5.95 -15.15
N VAL A 255 -3.97 -5.56 -13.91
CA VAL A 255 -2.67 -5.65 -13.23
C VAL A 255 -2.54 -6.92 -12.41
N VAL A 256 -3.57 -7.24 -11.60
CA VAL A 256 -3.57 -8.38 -10.69
C VAL A 256 -4.04 -9.66 -11.40
N ASP A 257 -3.32 -10.76 -11.19
CA ASP A 257 -3.78 -12.11 -11.56
C ASP A 257 -4.80 -12.59 -10.50
N VAL A 258 -6.08 -12.30 -10.79
CA VAL A 258 -7.19 -12.54 -9.85
C VAL A 258 -7.35 -14.02 -9.50
N GLU A 259 -7.11 -14.94 -10.45
CA GLU A 259 -7.23 -16.39 -10.19
C GLU A 259 -6.16 -16.87 -9.20
N LYS A 260 -4.91 -16.42 -9.37
CA LYS A 260 -3.84 -16.74 -8.41
C LYS A 260 -4.09 -16.09 -7.06
N LEU A 261 -4.62 -14.86 -7.05
CA LEU A 261 -5.01 -14.19 -5.81
C LEU A 261 -6.10 -14.97 -5.06
N GLN A 262 -7.15 -15.41 -5.74
CA GLN A 262 -8.21 -16.24 -5.16
C GLN A 262 -7.64 -17.54 -4.59
N SER A 263 -6.75 -18.20 -5.32
CA SER A 263 -6.07 -19.42 -4.85
C SER A 263 -5.21 -19.18 -3.61
N TRP A 264 -4.51 -18.03 -3.56
CA TRP A 264 -3.73 -17.59 -2.40
C TRP A 264 -4.63 -17.31 -1.20
N PHE A 265 -5.72 -16.57 -1.40
CA PHE A 265 -6.72 -16.26 -0.37
C PHE A 265 -7.38 -17.52 0.20
N ALA A 266 -7.78 -18.45 -0.67
CA ALA A 266 -8.40 -19.71 -0.24
C ALA A 266 -7.50 -20.50 0.74
N LYS A 267 -6.18 -20.45 0.52
CA LYS A 267 -5.16 -21.12 1.34
C LYS A 267 -4.73 -20.29 2.58
N ALA A 268 -5.24 -19.07 2.74
CA ALA A 268 -4.88 -18.24 3.89
C ALA A 268 -5.40 -18.88 5.20
N ARG A 269 -4.52 -18.86 6.22
CA ARG A 269 -4.76 -19.54 7.51
C ARG A 269 -5.76 -18.79 8.39
N SER A 270 -6.00 -17.50 8.13
CA SER A 270 -6.98 -16.72 8.87
C SER A 270 -8.34 -17.41 8.94
N GLN A 271 -8.89 -17.53 10.15
CA GLN A 271 -10.21 -18.11 10.39
C GLN A 271 -11.34 -17.14 10.06
N THR A 272 -11.06 -15.84 10.17
CA THR A 272 -12.00 -14.76 9.80
C THR A 272 -11.48 -14.10 8.54
N LYS A 273 -11.99 -14.53 7.37
CA LYS A 273 -11.53 -13.98 6.09
C LYS A 273 -12.69 -13.77 5.12
N ASP A 274 -12.66 -12.64 4.41
CA ASP A 274 -13.63 -12.31 3.37
C ASP A 274 -12.92 -11.83 2.10
N LEU A 275 -13.46 -12.19 0.95
CA LEU A 275 -13.01 -11.75 -0.37
C LEU A 275 -14.20 -11.14 -1.11
N ARG A 276 -14.10 -9.86 -1.47
CA ARG A 276 -15.08 -9.16 -2.30
C ARG A 276 -14.49 -8.80 -3.65
N ILE A 277 -15.18 -9.20 -4.71
CA ILE A 277 -14.83 -8.84 -6.07
C ILE A 277 -15.89 -7.86 -6.59
N PHE A 278 -15.43 -6.70 -7.06
CA PHE A 278 -16.27 -5.67 -7.70
C PHE A 278 -16.22 -5.90 -9.21
N PRO A 279 -17.27 -6.45 -9.83
CA PRO A 279 -17.15 -7.13 -11.14
C PRO A 279 -16.58 -6.28 -12.26
N GLU A 280 -16.97 -5.02 -12.36
CA GLU A 280 -16.59 -4.11 -13.45
C GLU A 280 -15.48 -3.14 -13.05
N SER A 281 -15.04 -3.18 -11.79
CA SER A 281 -14.02 -2.27 -11.27
C SER A 281 -12.65 -2.60 -11.80
N TYR A 282 -11.88 -1.55 -12.10
CA TYR A 282 -10.47 -1.62 -12.50
C TYR A 282 -9.56 -1.78 -11.28
N HIS A 283 -8.25 -1.58 -11.49
CA HIS A 283 -7.25 -1.80 -10.44
C HIS A 283 -7.41 -0.89 -9.21
N SER A 284 -7.77 0.39 -9.39
CA SER A 284 -7.89 1.34 -8.29
C SER A 284 -9.33 1.54 -7.84
N LEU A 285 -9.77 0.79 -6.81
CA LEU A 285 -11.08 0.95 -6.19
C LEU A 285 -11.30 2.36 -5.64
N ASP A 286 -10.24 3.02 -5.20
CA ASP A 286 -10.24 4.41 -4.74
C ASP A 286 -10.63 5.43 -5.83
N PHE A 287 -10.56 5.05 -7.10
CA PHE A 287 -10.85 5.90 -8.27
C PHE A 287 -12.09 5.46 -9.05
N ASP A 288 -12.83 4.49 -8.53
CA ASP A 288 -14.01 3.95 -9.17
C ASP A 288 -15.27 4.70 -8.75
N ALA A 289 -15.87 5.46 -9.67
CA ALA A 289 -17.06 6.25 -9.35
C ALA A 289 -18.30 5.38 -9.07
N ASN A 290 -18.39 4.18 -9.63
CA ASN A 290 -19.55 3.30 -9.52
C ASN A 290 -19.51 2.46 -8.24
N TRP A 291 -18.34 1.90 -7.92
CA TRP A 291 -18.16 0.97 -6.80
C TRP A 291 -17.60 1.59 -5.53
N PHE A 292 -17.17 2.85 -5.57
CA PHE A 292 -16.50 3.51 -4.44
C PHE A 292 -17.33 3.48 -3.14
N LYS A 293 -18.65 3.72 -3.23
CA LYS A 293 -19.52 3.73 -2.04
C LYS A 293 -19.60 2.35 -1.40
N GLU A 294 -19.79 1.30 -2.21
CA GLU A 294 -19.84 -0.07 -1.73
C GLU A 294 -18.48 -0.53 -1.20
N TYR A 295 -17.41 -0.22 -1.94
CA TYR A 295 -16.03 -0.49 -1.51
C TYR A 295 -15.74 0.09 -0.14
N THR A 296 -15.99 1.39 0.05
CA THR A 296 -15.71 2.07 1.32
C THR A 296 -16.65 1.65 2.43
N HIS A 297 -17.90 1.29 2.11
CA HIS A 297 -18.84 0.71 3.08
C HIS A 297 -18.33 -0.63 3.59
N VAL A 298 -18.03 -1.57 2.71
CA VAL A 298 -17.50 -2.90 3.08
C VAL A 298 -16.22 -2.77 3.90
N LEU A 299 -15.29 -1.89 3.48
CA LEU A 299 -14.05 -1.66 4.21
C LEU A 299 -14.30 -1.09 5.61
N ALA A 300 -15.18 -0.10 5.74
CA ALA A 300 -15.48 0.54 7.01
C ALA A 300 -16.22 -0.39 7.98
N GLU A 301 -17.21 -1.14 7.52
CA GLU A 301 -17.93 -2.12 8.32
C GLU A 301 -17.01 -3.26 8.78
N TRP A 302 -16.06 -3.66 7.95
CA TRP A 302 -15.07 -4.65 8.34
C TRP A 302 -14.08 -4.12 9.38
N ILE A 303 -13.70 -2.83 9.31
CA ILE A 303 -12.82 -2.19 10.30
C ILE A 303 -13.56 -1.94 11.64
N LEU A 304 -14.86 -1.75 11.63
CA LEU A 304 -15.70 -1.40 12.78
C LEU A 304 -16.74 -2.49 13.14
N PRO A 305 -16.44 -3.77 13.12
CA PRO A 305 -17.42 -4.75 13.49
C PRO A 305 -17.66 -4.73 15.00
N ASP A 306 -18.92 -4.91 15.43
CA ASP A 306 -19.33 -4.82 16.82
C ASP A 306 -18.63 -5.79 17.77
N ASN A 307 -17.87 -6.79 17.27
CA ASN A 307 -17.25 -7.85 18.09
C ASN A 307 -15.94 -8.42 17.52
N LEU A 308 -15.17 -7.70 16.72
CA LEU A 308 -13.96 -8.30 16.09
C LEU A 308 -12.66 -7.96 16.84
N TRP A 309 -12.66 -6.92 17.67
CA TRP A 309 -11.47 -6.43 18.40
C TRP A 309 -11.60 -6.54 19.90
#